data_6bb04087ce0dad08d60eae002f360ea5
#
_entry.id   6bb04087ce0dad08d60eae002f360ea5
#
_cell.length_a   1.000
_cell.length_b   1.000
_cell.length_c   1.000
_cell.angle_alpha   90.00
_cell.angle_beta   90.00
_cell.angle_gamma   90.00
#
_symmetry.space_group_name_H-M   'P 1'
#
loop_
_entity.id
_entity.type
_entity.pdbx_description
1 polymer ?
#
loop_
_entity_poly.entity_id
_entity_poly.type
_entity_poly.pdbx_seq_one_letter_code
_entity_poly.pdbx_strand_id
1 'polypeptide(L)'
;MRSPQLSNLEISDICRELALLLHSGIGAADGLFLMAEEEKEPRLHALLTGMAAAMDNGSYLHNAFEEADCFPAYITGLLRVGEEVGRTEETLQALAQHYESREQTRRQIVSSLTYPAILLMLMLVVIIILLSQVLPVFNEIYMSLGGRLTGVAGGLLMLGEALDRAMPILCAVLGILMLFGGAICLHGGFREAVISRWRRRWGDRGIARKMNNARFAQALSMGFCSGMVLEDAVELGSHLLKDVPDAVKRCENCREKLLQGAQLAEALGNAQLLTASDCRLLTLGLRSGSVDGVMGQIARRMEDDARQALEDAVAKVEPALVLVTSGLVGVILLSVMLPLMNIMTAIG
;
A
#
# COMPACT_ATOMS: atom_id res chain seq x y z
N MET A 1 9.74 -27.52 -0.08
CA MET A 1 8.47 -26.76 -0.14
C MET A 1 8.65 -25.57 0.75
N ARG A 2 8.60 -24.33 0.23
CA ARG A 2 8.66 -23.15 1.12
C ARG A 2 7.42 -23.16 2.02
N SER A 3 7.64 -23.02 3.32
CA SER A 3 6.55 -22.85 4.29
C SER A 3 5.69 -21.67 3.86
N PRO A 4 4.35 -21.73 3.96
CA PRO A 4 3.51 -20.60 3.64
C PRO A 4 3.90 -19.41 4.52
N GLN A 5 4.14 -18.27 3.91
CA GLN A 5 4.55 -17.05 4.62
C GLN A 5 3.49 -16.64 5.64
N LEU A 6 3.93 -16.19 6.81
CA LEU A 6 3.07 -15.64 7.86
C LEU A 6 2.44 -14.32 7.41
N SER A 7 1.23 -14.04 7.90
CA SER A 7 0.58 -12.75 7.72
C SER A 7 1.27 -11.66 8.54
N ASN A 8 1.05 -10.38 8.19
CA ASN A 8 1.61 -9.28 8.96
C ASN A 8 1.14 -9.29 10.42
N LEU A 9 -0.10 -9.72 10.68
CA LEU A 9 -0.63 -9.81 12.04
C LEU A 9 0.04 -10.93 12.84
N GLU A 10 0.15 -12.13 12.26
CA GLU A 10 0.84 -13.25 12.93
C GLU A 10 2.27 -12.88 13.32
N ILE A 11 3.02 -12.22 12.41
CA ILE A 11 4.39 -11.74 12.73
C ILE A 11 4.36 -10.69 13.84
N SER A 12 3.42 -9.73 13.78
CA SER A 12 3.28 -8.68 14.79
C SER A 12 2.97 -9.27 16.16
N ASP A 13 2.03 -10.22 16.22
CA ASP A 13 1.59 -10.82 17.48
C ASP A 13 2.70 -11.66 18.10
N ILE A 14 3.37 -12.52 17.32
CA ILE A 14 4.54 -13.30 17.79
C ILE A 14 5.62 -12.39 18.35
N CYS A 15 6.00 -11.34 17.61
CA CYS A 15 7.05 -10.42 18.08
C CYS A 15 6.62 -9.64 19.34
N ARG A 16 5.35 -9.23 19.42
CA ARG A 16 4.82 -8.48 20.57
C ARG A 16 4.74 -9.31 21.82
N GLU A 17 4.18 -10.50 21.74
CA GLU A 17 4.03 -11.40 22.87
C GLU A 17 5.39 -11.82 23.41
N LEU A 18 6.31 -12.18 22.50
CA LEU A 18 7.68 -12.53 22.91
C LEU A 18 8.42 -11.35 23.55
N ALA A 19 8.25 -10.12 23.05
CA ALA A 19 8.82 -8.91 23.67
C ALA A 19 8.25 -8.69 25.08
N LEU A 20 6.94 -8.88 25.28
CA LEU A 20 6.30 -8.76 26.60
C LEU A 20 6.81 -9.81 27.61
N LEU A 21 6.99 -11.05 27.15
CA LEU A 21 7.53 -12.13 27.98
C LEU A 21 8.98 -11.86 28.38
N LEU A 22 9.81 -11.40 27.43
CA LEU A 22 11.19 -10.96 27.73
C LEU A 22 11.22 -9.80 28.72
N HIS A 23 10.35 -8.80 28.54
CA HIS A 23 10.21 -7.68 29.48
C HIS A 23 9.85 -8.14 30.89
N SER A 24 9.06 -9.21 31.00
CA SER A 24 8.68 -9.82 32.28
C SER A 24 9.78 -10.71 32.88
N GLY A 25 10.94 -10.81 32.22
CA GLY A 25 12.07 -11.62 32.66
C GLY A 25 11.97 -13.10 32.29
N ILE A 26 11.02 -13.49 31.45
CA ILE A 26 10.87 -14.87 30.94
C ILE A 26 11.85 -15.04 29.77
N GLY A 27 12.62 -16.14 29.77
CA GLY A 27 13.53 -16.45 28.68
C GLY A 27 12.83 -16.66 27.34
N ALA A 28 13.51 -16.38 26.21
CA ALA A 28 12.89 -16.49 24.90
C ALA A 28 12.42 -17.92 24.57
N ALA A 29 13.16 -18.95 25.02
CA ALA A 29 12.76 -20.35 24.86
C ALA A 29 11.47 -20.67 25.62
N ASP A 30 11.41 -20.32 26.91
CA ASP A 30 10.22 -20.50 27.75
C ASP A 30 9.04 -19.68 27.22
N GLY A 31 9.32 -18.45 26.75
CA GLY A 31 8.32 -17.59 26.14
C GLY A 31 7.67 -18.21 24.91
N LEU A 32 8.47 -18.75 24.00
CA LEU A 32 7.97 -19.44 22.80
C LEU A 32 7.18 -20.71 23.17
N PHE A 33 7.59 -21.42 24.22
CA PHE A 33 6.88 -22.59 24.71
C PHE A 33 5.50 -22.22 25.27
N LEU A 34 5.42 -21.19 26.11
CA LEU A 34 4.15 -20.67 26.66
C LEU A 34 3.21 -20.21 25.55
N MET A 35 3.73 -19.47 24.57
CA MET A 35 2.93 -19.03 23.40
C MET A 35 2.41 -20.26 22.61
N ALA A 36 3.23 -21.30 22.46
CA ALA A 36 2.79 -22.53 21.78
C ALA A 36 1.64 -23.23 22.53
N GLU A 37 1.68 -23.30 23.86
CA GLU A 37 0.62 -23.93 24.67
C GLU A 37 -0.75 -23.22 24.53
N GLU A 38 -0.74 -21.90 24.38
CA GLU A 38 -1.95 -21.08 24.24
C GLU A 38 -2.49 -21.03 22.80
N GLU A 39 -1.64 -21.39 21.81
CA GLU A 39 -1.98 -21.28 20.40
C GLU A 39 -2.92 -22.40 19.95
N LYS A 40 -4.06 -22.01 19.35
CA LYS A 40 -5.12 -22.92 18.90
C LYS A 40 -4.95 -23.37 17.45
N GLU A 41 -4.27 -22.57 16.64
CA GLU A 41 -4.03 -22.91 15.24
C GLU A 41 -2.90 -23.95 15.14
N PRO A 42 -3.17 -25.17 14.61
CA PRO A 42 -2.18 -26.25 14.59
C PRO A 42 -0.88 -25.89 13.87
N ARG A 43 -0.96 -25.00 12.88
CA ARG A 43 0.20 -24.51 12.10
C ARG A 43 1.11 -23.63 12.95
N LEU A 44 0.53 -22.63 13.63
CA LEU A 44 1.28 -21.71 14.50
C LEU A 44 1.80 -22.44 15.74
N HIS A 45 1.00 -23.34 16.32
CA HIS A 45 1.45 -24.20 17.43
C HIS A 45 2.68 -25.02 17.05
N ALA A 46 2.67 -25.70 15.88
CA ALA A 46 3.81 -26.48 15.42
C ALA A 46 5.05 -25.60 15.15
N LEU A 47 4.84 -24.39 14.60
CA LEU A 47 5.90 -23.42 14.36
C LEU A 47 6.57 -22.98 15.67
N LEU A 48 5.78 -22.50 16.63
CA LEU A 48 6.27 -22.01 17.93
C LEU A 48 6.95 -23.12 18.72
N THR A 49 6.38 -24.34 18.73
CA THR A 49 7.01 -25.50 19.35
C THR A 49 8.35 -25.85 18.70
N GLY A 50 8.47 -25.78 17.38
CA GLY A 50 9.71 -26.00 16.66
C GLY A 50 10.79 -24.96 17.02
N MET A 51 10.38 -23.68 17.09
CA MET A 51 11.28 -22.59 17.47
C MET A 51 11.73 -22.73 18.94
N ALA A 52 10.84 -23.06 19.87
CA ALA A 52 11.15 -23.31 21.26
C ALA A 52 12.15 -24.46 21.42
N ALA A 53 11.92 -25.58 20.72
CA ALA A 53 12.82 -26.73 20.73
C ALA A 53 14.21 -26.42 20.17
N ALA A 54 14.30 -25.59 19.13
CA ALA A 54 15.59 -25.13 18.60
C ALA A 54 16.38 -24.33 19.64
N MET A 55 15.69 -23.43 20.38
CA MET A 55 16.31 -22.64 21.43
C MET A 55 16.71 -23.48 22.65
N ASP A 56 15.93 -24.45 23.04
CA ASP A 56 16.27 -25.41 24.12
C ASP A 56 17.54 -26.21 23.78
N ASN A 57 17.79 -26.45 22.50
CA ASN A 57 19.04 -27.08 22.02
C ASN A 57 20.24 -26.10 21.95
N GLY A 58 20.08 -24.87 22.44
CA GLY A 58 21.13 -23.86 22.51
C GLY A 58 21.25 -22.96 21.28
N SER A 59 20.28 -22.98 20.39
CA SER A 59 20.23 -22.03 19.26
C SER A 59 19.88 -20.63 19.74
N TYR A 60 20.42 -19.61 19.07
CA TYR A 60 20.01 -18.22 19.27
C TYR A 60 18.60 -17.98 18.69
N LEU A 61 17.91 -16.95 19.17
CA LEU A 61 16.56 -16.59 18.71
C LEU A 61 16.54 -16.30 17.19
N HIS A 62 17.52 -15.54 16.68
CA HIS A 62 17.60 -15.26 15.25
C HIS A 62 17.74 -16.53 14.38
N ASN A 63 18.45 -17.56 14.89
CA ASN A 63 18.58 -18.86 14.19
C ASN A 63 17.24 -19.62 14.20
N ALA A 64 16.50 -19.61 15.32
CA ALA A 64 15.19 -20.22 15.40
C ALA A 64 14.19 -19.57 14.41
N PHE A 65 14.28 -18.24 14.23
CA PHE A 65 13.50 -17.53 13.20
C PHE A 65 13.96 -17.86 11.76
N GLU A 66 15.25 -18.08 11.54
CA GLU A 66 15.81 -18.44 10.23
C GLU A 66 15.42 -19.86 9.83
N GLU A 67 15.55 -20.82 10.74
CA GLU A 67 15.20 -22.24 10.53
C GLU A 67 13.70 -22.44 10.25
N ALA A 68 12.85 -21.58 10.79
CA ALA A 68 11.42 -21.57 10.53
C ALA A 68 11.04 -21.30 9.03
N ASP A 69 11.92 -20.70 8.24
CA ASP A 69 11.79 -20.39 6.79
C ASP A 69 10.44 -19.75 6.39
N CYS A 70 9.75 -19.10 7.34
CA CYS A 70 8.47 -18.42 7.12
C CYS A 70 8.55 -16.91 7.38
N PHE A 71 9.65 -16.43 7.95
CA PHE A 71 9.90 -15.03 8.22
C PHE A 71 10.73 -14.38 7.11
N PRO A 72 10.50 -13.09 6.81
CA PRO A 72 11.39 -12.32 5.92
C PRO A 72 12.83 -12.23 6.46
N ALA A 73 13.81 -12.37 5.57
CA ALA A 73 15.23 -12.40 5.95
C ALA A 73 15.74 -11.17 6.74
N TYR A 74 15.10 -10.01 6.60
CA TYR A 74 15.51 -8.83 7.36
C TYR A 74 15.14 -8.90 8.83
N ILE A 75 14.12 -9.70 9.21
CA ILE A 75 13.76 -9.94 10.62
C ILE A 75 14.90 -10.68 11.32
N THR A 76 15.37 -11.75 10.70
CA THR A 76 16.48 -12.56 11.26
C THR A 76 17.76 -11.73 11.37
N GLY A 77 18.03 -10.87 10.39
CA GLY A 77 19.16 -9.93 10.43
C GLY A 77 19.05 -8.92 11.58
N LEU A 78 17.88 -8.31 11.79
CA LEU A 78 17.65 -7.39 12.92
C LEU A 78 17.75 -8.09 14.28
N LEU A 79 17.14 -9.27 14.39
CA LEU A 79 17.21 -10.06 15.63
C LEU A 79 18.63 -10.46 15.98
N ARG A 80 19.45 -10.88 14.99
CA ARG A 80 20.85 -11.19 15.21
C ARG A 80 21.60 -10.02 15.80
N VAL A 81 21.48 -8.83 15.20
CA VAL A 81 22.15 -7.63 15.75
C VAL A 81 21.61 -7.28 17.14
N GLY A 82 20.30 -7.35 17.34
CA GLY A 82 19.68 -7.09 18.65
C GLY A 82 20.14 -8.06 19.74
N GLU A 83 20.32 -9.35 19.42
CA GLU A 83 20.84 -10.34 20.35
C GLU A 83 22.33 -10.07 20.68
N GLU A 84 23.15 -9.78 19.66
CA GLU A 84 24.58 -9.47 19.86
C GLU A 84 24.81 -8.24 20.75
N VAL A 85 23.92 -7.24 20.68
CA VAL A 85 24.01 -6.00 21.46
C VAL A 85 23.19 -6.05 22.76
N GLY A 86 22.40 -7.12 22.98
CA GLY A 86 21.53 -7.27 24.15
C GLY A 86 20.26 -6.40 24.09
N ARG A 87 19.77 -6.07 22.88
CA ARG A 87 18.56 -5.28 22.62
C ARG A 87 17.46 -6.11 21.94
N THR A 88 17.34 -7.37 22.30
CA THR A 88 16.38 -8.30 21.69
C THR A 88 14.95 -7.86 21.93
N GLU A 89 14.61 -7.38 23.13
CA GLU A 89 13.28 -6.89 23.49
C GLU A 89 12.89 -5.71 22.63
N GLU A 90 13.73 -4.68 22.56
CA GLU A 90 13.46 -3.46 21.77
C GLU A 90 13.35 -3.78 20.28
N THR A 91 14.15 -4.73 19.81
CA THR A 91 14.08 -5.18 18.40
C THR A 91 12.76 -5.87 18.09
N LEU A 92 12.31 -6.78 18.95
CA LEU A 92 11.03 -7.45 18.80
C LEU A 92 9.86 -6.47 18.88
N GLN A 93 9.92 -5.50 19.81
CA GLN A 93 8.90 -4.47 19.93
C GLN A 93 8.85 -3.57 18.69
N ALA A 94 10.01 -3.19 18.14
CA ALA A 94 10.07 -2.41 16.89
C ALA A 94 9.53 -3.19 15.69
N LEU A 95 9.82 -4.49 15.59
CA LEU A 95 9.27 -5.37 14.56
C LEU A 95 7.75 -5.52 14.69
N ALA A 96 7.26 -5.76 15.91
CA ALA A 96 5.82 -5.85 16.18
C ALA A 96 5.09 -4.59 15.71
N GLN A 97 5.59 -3.42 16.10
CA GLN A 97 5.01 -2.13 15.71
C GLN A 97 5.06 -1.91 14.19
N HIS A 98 6.15 -2.28 13.54
CA HIS A 98 6.27 -2.18 12.08
C HIS A 98 5.21 -3.02 11.35
N TYR A 99 5.03 -4.28 11.74
CA TYR A 99 4.07 -5.18 11.10
C TYR A 99 2.62 -4.80 11.40
N GLU A 100 2.33 -4.34 12.61
CA GLU A 100 1.02 -3.80 12.97
C GLU A 100 0.67 -2.58 12.12
N SER A 101 1.56 -1.60 12.02
CA SER A 101 1.38 -0.40 11.22
C SER A 101 1.21 -0.74 9.73
N ARG A 102 1.96 -1.70 9.22
CA ARG A 102 1.83 -2.20 7.85
C ARG A 102 0.46 -2.81 7.58
N GLU A 103 -0.08 -3.57 8.51
CA GLU A 103 -1.41 -4.15 8.38
C GLU A 103 -2.53 -3.11 8.51
N GLN A 104 -2.40 -2.17 9.44
CA GLN A 104 -3.33 -1.04 9.58
C GLN A 104 -3.38 -0.22 8.29
N THR A 105 -2.23 0.13 7.73
CA THR A 105 -2.14 0.84 6.45
C THR A 105 -2.79 0.05 5.32
N ARG A 106 -2.57 -1.26 5.24
CA ARG A 106 -3.21 -2.12 4.24
C ARG A 106 -4.73 -2.12 4.37
N ARG A 107 -5.26 -2.30 5.58
CA ARG A 107 -6.71 -2.29 5.85
C ARG A 107 -7.34 -0.95 5.49
N GLN A 108 -6.68 0.14 5.86
CA GLN A 108 -7.16 1.48 5.58
C GLN A 108 -7.21 1.77 4.06
N ILE A 109 -6.16 1.38 3.32
CA ILE A 109 -6.15 1.50 1.85
C ILE A 109 -7.32 0.73 1.23
N VAL A 110 -7.54 -0.53 1.63
CA VAL A 110 -8.64 -1.35 1.12
C VAL A 110 -9.99 -0.71 1.45
N SER A 111 -10.19 -0.30 2.70
CA SER A 111 -11.43 0.35 3.14
C SER A 111 -11.70 1.64 2.37
N SER A 112 -10.69 2.51 2.23
CA SER A 112 -10.83 3.79 1.53
C SER A 112 -11.10 3.64 0.03
N LEU A 113 -10.66 2.55 -0.61
CA LEU A 113 -10.89 2.30 -2.03
C LEU A 113 -12.21 1.57 -2.32
N THR A 114 -12.80 0.90 -1.33
CA THR A 114 -14.01 0.09 -1.53
C THR A 114 -15.20 0.96 -1.93
N TYR A 115 -15.45 2.06 -1.23
CA TYR A 115 -16.56 2.97 -1.54
C TYR A 115 -16.44 3.62 -2.92
N PRO A 116 -15.32 4.25 -3.31
CA PRO A 116 -15.15 4.79 -4.66
C PRO A 116 -15.29 3.73 -5.78
N ALA A 117 -14.83 2.51 -5.53
CA ALA A 117 -14.95 1.42 -6.51
C ALA A 117 -16.41 1.01 -6.75
N ILE A 118 -17.20 0.88 -5.67
CA ILE A 118 -18.64 0.58 -5.76
C ILE A 118 -19.38 1.73 -6.46
N LEU A 119 -19.09 2.98 -6.10
CA LEU A 119 -19.70 4.15 -6.70
C LEU A 119 -19.40 4.22 -8.21
N LEU A 120 -18.13 4.00 -8.57
CA LEU A 120 -17.69 3.99 -9.98
C LEU A 120 -18.39 2.89 -10.79
N MET A 121 -18.54 1.70 -10.21
CA MET A 121 -19.28 0.60 -10.83
C MET A 121 -20.76 0.97 -11.05
N LEU A 122 -21.42 1.51 -10.02
CA LEU A 122 -22.82 1.93 -10.12
C LEU A 122 -23.02 2.99 -11.21
N MET A 123 -22.13 4.01 -11.23
CA MET A 123 -22.16 5.06 -12.23
C MET A 123 -21.95 4.54 -13.66
N LEU A 124 -21.03 3.60 -13.84
CA LEU A 124 -20.79 2.97 -15.13
C LEU A 124 -22.05 2.27 -15.64
N VAL A 125 -22.75 1.54 -14.76
CA VAL A 125 -24.03 0.88 -15.09
C VAL A 125 -25.09 1.90 -15.51
N VAL A 126 -25.23 3.00 -14.76
CA VAL A 126 -26.19 4.07 -15.10
C VAL A 126 -25.86 4.70 -16.46
N ILE A 127 -24.60 5.02 -16.73
CA ILE A 127 -24.17 5.58 -18.01
C ILE A 127 -24.47 4.62 -19.17
N ILE A 128 -24.19 3.33 -18.98
CA ILE A 128 -24.47 2.30 -19.99
C ILE A 128 -25.99 2.26 -20.29
N ILE A 129 -26.83 2.23 -19.26
CA ILE A 129 -28.31 2.22 -19.45
C ILE A 129 -28.78 3.48 -20.15
N LEU A 130 -28.27 4.65 -19.77
CA LEU A 130 -28.64 5.92 -20.41
C LEU A 130 -28.27 5.94 -21.89
N LEU A 131 -27.08 5.49 -22.23
CA LEU A 131 -26.59 5.52 -23.62
C LEU A 131 -27.19 4.41 -24.48
N SER A 132 -27.43 3.21 -23.94
CA SER A 132 -27.90 2.06 -24.72
C SER A 132 -29.42 1.94 -24.82
N GLN A 133 -30.17 2.46 -23.84
CA GLN A 133 -31.62 2.34 -23.83
C GLN A 133 -32.34 3.66 -23.93
N VAL A 134 -31.96 4.65 -23.13
CA VAL A 134 -32.70 5.92 -23.07
C VAL A 134 -32.48 6.74 -24.35
N LEU A 135 -31.25 6.87 -24.80
CA LEU A 135 -30.91 7.70 -25.95
C LEU A 135 -31.51 7.18 -27.29
N PRO A 136 -31.51 5.86 -27.59
CA PRO A 136 -32.20 5.32 -28.79
C PRO A 136 -33.70 5.57 -28.80
N VAL A 137 -34.39 5.42 -27.65
CA VAL A 137 -35.85 5.73 -27.56
C VAL A 137 -36.14 7.18 -27.95
N PHE A 138 -35.32 8.12 -27.48
CA PHE A 138 -35.46 9.51 -27.92
C PHE A 138 -35.19 9.70 -29.41
N ASN A 139 -34.24 8.97 -30.01
CA ASN A 139 -33.97 9.04 -31.43
C ASN A 139 -35.16 8.52 -32.25
N GLU A 140 -35.83 7.44 -31.84
CA GLU A 140 -37.03 6.94 -32.48
C GLU A 140 -38.19 7.95 -32.45
N ILE A 141 -38.41 8.60 -31.30
CA ILE A 141 -39.40 9.66 -31.14
C ILE A 141 -39.07 10.82 -32.08
N TYR A 142 -37.80 11.21 -32.21
CA TYR A 142 -37.37 12.26 -33.11
C TYR A 142 -37.57 11.91 -34.59
N MET A 143 -37.25 10.68 -34.97
CA MET A 143 -37.49 10.20 -36.33
C MET A 143 -38.97 10.20 -36.68
N SER A 144 -39.85 9.84 -35.74
CA SER A 144 -41.31 9.86 -35.93
C SER A 144 -41.87 11.28 -36.12
N LEU A 145 -41.19 12.30 -35.62
CA LEU A 145 -41.52 13.73 -35.76
C LEU A 145 -40.82 14.39 -36.96
N GLY A 146 -40.18 13.60 -37.85
CA GLY A 146 -39.51 14.07 -39.06
C GLY A 146 -38.14 14.72 -38.84
N GLY A 147 -37.60 14.64 -37.64
CA GLY A 147 -36.27 15.15 -37.27
C GLY A 147 -35.21 14.06 -37.11
N ARG A 148 -33.97 14.45 -37.04
CA ARG A 148 -32.85 13.58 -36.63
C ARG A 148 -32.02 14.27 -35.54
N LEU A 149 -31.55 13.50 -34.55
CA LEU A 149 -30.62 13.99 -33.55
C LEU A 149 -29.30 14.35 -34.24
N THR A 150 -28.92 15.64 -34.17
CA THR A 150 -27.71 16.18 -34.80
C THR A 150 -26.83 16.81 -33.73
N GLY A 151 -25.61 17.17 -34.09
CA GLY A 151 -24.64 17.78 -33.13
C GLY A 151 -24.20 16.83 -32.04
N VAL A 152 -24.13 17.31 -30.79
CA VAL A 152 -23.65 16.54 -29.63
C VAL A 152 -24.54 15.32 -29.34
N ALA A 153 -25.89 15.47 -29.53
CA ALA A 153 -26.83 14.37 -29.33
C ALA A 153 -26.62 13.24 -30.35
N GLY A 154 -26.36 13.56 -31.61
CA GLY A 154 -26.01 12.59 -32.64
C GLY A 154 -24.69 11.89 -32.36
N GLY A 155 -23.68 12.61 -31.84
CA GLY A 155 -22.43 12.04 -31.42
C GLY A 155 -22.57 11.09 -30.22
N LEU A 156 -23.42 11.44 -29.26
CA LEU A 156 -23.72 10.56 -28.10
C LEU A 156 -24.54 9.33 -28.54
N LEU A 157 -25.43 9.47 -29.50
CA LEU A 157 -26.18 8.35 -30.08
C LEU A 157 -25.26 7.37 -30.80
N MET A 158 -24.33 7.86 -31.64
CA MET A 158 -23.28 7.02 -32.26
C MET A 158 -22.43 6.30 -31.26
N LEU A 159 -22.07 6.97 -30.15
CA LEU A 159 -21.34 6.37 -29.03
C LEU A 159 -22.18 5.29 -28.35
N GLY A 160 -23.50 5.52 -28.15
CA GLY A 160 -24.42 4.53 -27.59
C GLY A 160 -24.56 3.31 -28.49
N GLU A 161 -24.75 3.49 -29.79
CA GLU A 161 -24.82 2.39 -30.77
C GLU A 161 -23.51 1.62 -30.90
N ALA A 162 -22.36 2.31 -30.84
CA ALA A 162 -21.06 1.67 -30.81
C ALA A 162 -20.85 0.86 -29.51
N LEU A 163 -21.34 1.39 -28.39
CA LEU A 163 -21.30 0.72 -27.08
C LEU A 163 -22.23 -0.52 -27.11
N ASP A 164 -23.41 -0.43 -27.70
CA ASP A 164 -24.35 -1.56 -27.81
C ASP A 164 -23.79 -2.68 -28.69
N ARG A 165 -23.14 -2.34 -29.81
CA ARG A 165 -22.38 -3.31 -30.64
C ARG A 165 -21.18 -3.88 -29.93
N ALA A 166 -20.53 -3.11 -29.05
CA ALA A 166 -19.40 -3.52 -28.25
C ALA A 166 -19.80 -4.19 -26.92
N MET A 167 -21.12 -4.21 -26.57
CA MET A 167 -21.60 -4.82 -25.32
C MET A 167 -21.06 -6.23 -25.06
N PRO A 168 -21.09 -7.18 -26.02
CA PRO A 168 -20.52 -8.50 -25.78
C PRO A 168 -19.00 -8.44 -25.55
N ILE A 169 -18.30 -7.52 -26.22
CA ILE A 169 -16.86 -7.30 -26.04
C ILE A 169 -16.61 -6.61 -24.69
N LEU A 170 -17.43 -5.64 -24.32
CA LEU A 170 -17.33 -4.94 -23.04
C LEU A 170 -17.63 -5.89 -21.87
N CYS A 171 -18.64 -6.73 -21.98
CA CYS A 171 -18.93 -7.78 -21.00
C CYS A 171 -17.81 -8.83 -20.93
N ALA A 172 -17.23 -9.20 -22.07
CA ALA A 172 -16.07 -10.09 -22.10
C ALA A 172 -14.84 -9.43 -21.47
N VAL A 173 -14.56 -8.17 -21.77
CA VAL A 173 -13.45 -7.41 -21.15
C VAL A 173 -13.67 -7.20 -19.65
N LEU A 174 -14.90 -6.86 -19.21
CA LEU A 174 -15.24 -6.76 -17.79
C LEU A 174 -15.16 -8.13 -17.10
N GLY A 175 -15.62 -9.19 -17.75
CA GLY A 175 -15.47 -10.56 -17.26
C GLY A 175 -13.99 -10.97 -17.17
N ILE A 176 -13.19 -10.65 -18.18
CA ILE A 176 -11.73 -10.86 -18.17
C ILE A 176 -11.07 -9.99 -17.08
N LEU A 177 -11.48 -8.74 -16.90
CA LEU A 177 -10.97 -7.84 -15.84
C LEU A 177 -11.36 -8.35 -14.45
N MET A 178 -12.58 -8.88 -14.27
CA MET A 178 -12.99 -9.53 -13.02
C MET A 178 -12.23 -10.85 -12.78
N LEU A 179 -12.08 -11.69 -13.81
CA LEU A 179 -11.26 -12.90 -13.72
C LEU A 179 -9.78 -12.57 -13.48
N PHE A 180 -9.27 -11.52 -14.13
CA PHE A 180 -7.89 -11.04 -13.96
C PHE A 180 -7.70 -10.40 -12.57
N GLY A 181 -8.66 -9.60 -12.09
CA GLY A 181 -8.70 -9.07 -10.74
C GLY A 181 -8.79 -10.16 -9.68
N GLY A 182 -9.65 -11.16 -9.89
CA GLY A 182 -9.75 -12.34 -9.06
C GLY A 182 -8.48 -13.20 -9.09
N ALA A 183 -7.88 -13.40 -10.27
CA ALA A 183 -6.60 -14.10 -10.42
C ALA A 183 -5.44 -13.34 -9.76
N ILE A 184 -5.43 -12.01 -9.81
CA ILE A 184 -4.47 -11.15 -9.08
C ILE A 184 -4.66 -11.29 -7.57
N CYS A 185 -5.91 -11.42 -7.09
CA CYS A 185 -6.18 -11.67 -5.67
C CYS A 185 -5.77 -13.08 -5.23
N LEU A 186 -5.91 -14.10 -6.11
CA LEU A 186 -5.68 -15.51 -5.80
C LEU A 186 -4.23 -15.97 -6.11
N HIS A 187 -3.56 -15.38 -7.10
CA HIS A 187 -2.20 -15.75 -7.50
C HIS A 187 -1.19 -14.64 -7.21
N GLY A 188 -0.48 -14.75 -6.07
CA GLY A 188 0.52 -13.76 -5.61
C GLY A 188 1.63 -13.45 -6.64
N GLY A 189 2.09 -14.42 -7.42
CA GLY A 189 3.21 -14.24 -8.36
C GLY A 189 2.90 -13.35 -9.57
N PHE A 190 1.68 -13.39 -10.10
CA PHE A 190 1.27 -12.54 -11.22
C PHE A 190 1.04 -11.09 -10.76
N ARG A 191 0.47 -10.92 -9.57
CA ARG A 191 0.31 -9.62 -8.91
C ARG A 191 1.65 -8.92 -8.76
N GLU A 192 2.67 -9.64 -8.31
CA GLU A 192 4.02 -9.07 -8.11
C GLU A 192 4.64 -8.63 -9.44
N ALA A 193 4.48 -9.39 -10.52
CA ALA A 193 5.04 -9.04 -11.83
C ALA A 193 4.42 -7.76 -12.43
N VAL A 194 3.09 -7.57 -12.32
CA VAL A 194 2.38 -6.39 -12.83
C VAL A 194 2.69 -5.17 -11.96
N ILE A 195 2.60 -5.33 -10.62
CA ILE A 195 2.87 -4.25 -9.68
C ILE A 195 4.35 -3.84 -9.73
N SER A 196 5.28 -4.78 -9.89
CA SER A 196 6.72 -4.47 -9.97
C SER A 196 7.06 -3.66 -11.24
N ARG A 197 6.41 -3.98 -12.36
CA ARG A 197 6.62 -3.24 -13.62
C ARG A 197 6.09 -1.81 -13.53
N TRP A 198 4.94 -1.60 -12.88
CA TRP A 198 4.37 -0.28 -12.65
C TRP A 198 5.17 0.51 -11.62
N ARG A 199 5.61 -0.15 -10.55
CA ARG A 199 6.47 0.41 -9.50
C ARG A 199 7.83 0.87 -10.04
N ARG A 200 8.43 0.14 -11.00
CA ARG A 200 9.69 0.53 -11.65
C ARG A 200 9.60 1.85 -12.41
N ARG A 201 8.44 2.21 -12.95
CA ARG A 201 8.30 3.39 -13.83
C ARG A 201 7.71 4.61 -13.13
N TRP A 202 6.90 4.41 -12.09
CA TRP A 202 6.14 5.46 -11.40
C TRP A 202 6.24 5.36 -9.88
N GLY A 203 6.97 4.40 -9.36
CA GLY A 203 6.96 4.03 -7.94
C GLY A 203 7.64 5.03 -7.01
N ASP A 204 8.36 6.05 -7.52
CA ASP A 204 9.03 7.06 -6.68
C ASP A 204 8.56 8.48 -6.97
N ARG A 205 7.26 8.66 -7.26
CA ARG A 205 6.66 9.97 -7.55
C ARG A 205 5.45 10.25 -6.67
N GLY A 206 5.27 11.51 -6.28
CA GLY A 206 4.10 11.97 -5.52
C GLY A 206 3.88 11.17 -4.23
N ILE A 207 2.71 10.57 -4.06
CA ILE A 207 2.32 9.80 -2.87
C ILE A 207 3.19 8.55 -2.69
N ALA A 208 3.52 7.84 -3.79
CA ALA A 208 4.36 6.65 -3.72
C ALA A 208 5.75 6.98 -3.13
N ARG A 209 6.31 8.14 -3.45
CA ARG A 209 7.57 8.61 -2.85
C ARG A 209 7.44 8.88 -1.35
N LYS A 210 6.34 9.49 -0.89
CA LYS A 210 6.09 9.67 0.54
C LYS A 210 6.03 8.33 1.25
N MET A 211 5.34 7.33 0.68
CA MET A 211 5.27 5.98 1.23
C MET A 211 6.63 5.28 1.27
N ASN A 212 7.46 5.44 0.22
CA ASN A 212 8.81 4.87 0.20
C ASN A 212 9.71 5.52 1.27
N ASN A 213 9.63 6.84 1.42
CA ASN A 213 10.38 7.57 2.43
C ASN A 213 9.96 7.16 3.85
N ALA A 214 8.65 6.98 4.10
CA ALA A 214 8.15 6.48 5.38
C ALA A 214 8.66 5.06 5.68
N ARG A 215 8.64 4.16 4.70
CA ARG A 215 9.20 2.79 4.84
C ARG A 215 10.70 2.82 5.13
N PHE A 216 11.44 3.71 4.47
CA PHE A 216 12.86 3.90 4.72
C PHE A 216 13.11 4.43 6.15
N ALA A 217 12.32 5.43 6.59
CA ALA A 217 12.42 5.97 7.94
C ALA A 217 12.10 4.90 9.01
N GLN A 218 11.12 4.04 8.77
CA GLN A 218 10.84 2.89 9.63
C GLN A 218 11.99 1.90 9.69
N ALA A 219 12.62 1.59 8.54
CA ALA A 219 13.80 0.72 8.50
C ALA A 219 14.95 1.28 9.34
N LEU A 220 15.23 2.58 9.19
CA LEU A 220 16.24 3.26 10.01
C LEU A 220 15.89 3.21 11.51
N SER A 221 14.62 3.46 11.85
CA SER A 221 14.17 3.40 13.24
C SER A 221 14.37 2.02 13.83
N MET A 222 13.99 0.96 13.11
CA MET A 222 14.22 -0.43 13.55
C MET A 222 15.71 -0.73 13.70
N GLY A 223 16.54 -0.32 12.72
CA GLY A 223 18.00 -0.51 12.79
C GLY A 223 18.61 0.15 14.02
N PHE A 224 18.22 1.40 14.33
CA PHE A 224 18.73 2.08 15.52
C PHE A 224 18.22 1.47 16.83
N CYS A 225 16.96 1.07 16.90
CA CYS A 225 16.44 0.34 18.07
C CYS A 225 17.19 -0.97 18.32
N SER A 226 17.56 -1.69 17.24
CA SER A 226 18.34 -2.92 17.31
C SER A 226 19.83 -2.68 17.57
N GLY A 227 20.30 -1.43 17.62
CA GLY A 227 21.72 -1.10 17.82
C GLY A 227 22.60 -1.27 16.58
N MET A 228 22.00 -1.31 15.38
CA MET A 228 22.76 -1.36 14.12
C MET A 228 23.64 -0.12 13.94
N VAL A 229 24.80 -0.31 13.33
CA VAL A 229 25.59 0.83 12.84
C VAL A 229 24.86 1.54 11.71
N LEU A 230 25.20 2.80 11.52
CA LEU A 230 24.50 3.72 10.67
C LEU A 230 24.40 3.27 9.20
N GLU A 231 25.52 2.78 8.67
CA GLU A 231 25.66 2.32 7.30
C GLU A 231 24.77 1.10 7.03
N ASP A 232 24.72 0.18 7.98
CA ASP A 232 23.93 -1.06 7.89
C ASP A 232 22.42 -0.74 7.99
N ALA A 233 22.02 0.23 8.83
CA ALA A 233 20.64 0.68 8.92
C ALA A 233 20.16 1.33 7.60
N VAL A 234 21.02 2.10 6.91
CA VAL A 234 20.71 2.66 5.58
C VAL A 234 20.64 1.55 4.53
N GLU A 235 21.50 0.55 4.60
CA GLU A 235 21.47 -0.61 3.72
C GLU A 235 20.17 -1.42 3.90
N LEU A 236 19.75 -1.64 5.15
CA LEU A 236 18.46 -2.26 5.48
C LEU A 236 17.31 -1.50 4.81
N GLY A 237 17.29 -0.17 4.90
CA GLY A 237 16.30 0.67 4.24
C GLY A 237 16.31 0.50 2.72
N SER A 238 17.48 0.40 2.10
CA SER A 238 17.64 0.11 0.66
C SER A 238 17.07 -1.26 0.29
N HIS A 239 17.34 -2.29 1.09
CA HIS A 239 16.80 -3.63 0.87
C HIS A 239 15.27 -3.69 0.94
N LEU A 240 14.64 -2.94 1.83
CA LEU A 240 13.18 -2.84 1.90
C LEU A 240 12.55 -2.12 0.69
N LEU A 241 13.34 -1.31 -0.02
CA LEU A 241 12.91 -0.55 -1.21
C LEU A 241 13.37 -1.19 -2.54
N LYS A 242 13.92 -2.40 -2.53
CA LYS A 242 14.51 -3.07 -3.72
C LYS A 242 13.63 -3.09 -4.96
N ASP A 243 12.30 -3.05 -4.77
CA ASP A 243 11.32 -3.04 -5.85
C ASP A 243 11.19 -1.68 -6.56
N VAL A 244 11.80 -0.63 -6.03
CA VAL A 244 11.72 0.75 -6.53
C VAL A 244 13.13 1.27 -6.83
N PRO A 245 13.64 1.08 -8.06
CA PRO A 245 15.04 1.39 -8.40
C PRO A 245 15.46 2.84 -8.12
N ASP A 246 14.53 3.81 -8.32
CA ASP A 246 14.84 5.21 -8.06
C ASP A 246 14.97 5.52 -6.56
N ALA A 247 14.21 4.83 -5.71
CA ALA A 247 14.36 4.93 -4.25
C ALA A 247 15.67 4.28 -3.79
N VAL A 248 16.03 3.12 -4.33
CA VAL A 248 17.32 2.44 -4.05
C VAL A 248 18.49 3.35 -4.38
N LYS A 249 18.51 3.98 -5.57
CA LYS A 249 19.56 4.95 -5.94
C LYS A 249 19.70 6.11 -4.94
N ARG A 250 18.59 6.59 -4.38
CA ARG A 250 18.64 7.63 -3.34
C ARG A 250 19.26 7.12 -2.04
N CYS A 251 18.95 5.88 -1.66
CA CYS A 251 19.58 5.24 -0.50
C CYS A 251 21.08 5.01 -0.72
N GLU A 252 21.47 4.53 -1.90
CA GLU A 252 22.87 4.35 -2.28
C GLU A 252 23.65 5.68 -2.24
N ASN A 253 23.09 6.75 -2.81
CA ASN A 253 23.69 8.09 -2.75
C ASN A 253 23.83 8.59 -1.29
N CYS A 254 22.85 8.30 -0.44
CA CYS A 254 22.95 8.60 0.99
C CYS A 254 24.12 7.83 1.64
N ARG A 255 24.22 6.53 1.37
CA ARG A 255 25.28 5.66 1.88
C ARG A 255 26.67 6.11 1.42
N GLU A 256 26.85 6.45 0.15
CA GLU A 256 28.10 6.96 -0.38
C GLU A 256 28.54 8.24 0.35
N LYS A 257 27.62 9.17 0.62
CA LYS A 257 27.94 10.39 1.37
C LYS A 257 28.33 10.11 2.81
N LEU A 258 27.67 9.14 3.46
CA LEU A 258 28.04 8.72 4.81
C LEU A 258 29.46 8.14 4.84
N LEU A 259 29.80 7.28 3.89
CA LEU A 259 31.17 6.73 3.74
C LEU A 259 32.23 7.82 3.48
N GLN A 260 31.84 8.96 2.89
CA GLN A 260 32.70 10.13 2.71
C GLN A 260 32.77 11.02 3.96
N GLY A 261 32.12 10.64 5.06
CA GLY A 261 32.14 11.35 6.33
C GLY A 261 31.10 12.46 6.46
N ALA A 262 30.08 12.51 5.60
CA ALA A 262 28.98 13.47 5.77
C ALA A 262 28.14 13.13 7.01
N GLN A 263 27.55 14.17 7.63
CA GLN A 263 26.63 13.96 8.75
C GLN A 263 25.34 13.26 8.26
N LEU A 264 24.79 12.34 9.08
CA LEU A 264 23.59 11.58 8.75
C LEU A 264 22.42 12.46 8.28
N ALA A 265 22.07 13.47 9.06
CA ALA A 265 20.94 14.35 8.74
C ALA A 265 21.16 15.11 7.40
N GLU A 266 22.40 15.48 7.09
CA GLU A 266 22.73 16.10 5.82
C GLU A 266 22.66 15.11 4.65
N ALA A 267 23.21 13.90 4.81
CA ALA A 267 23.17 12.86 3.79
C ALA A 267 21.72 12.47 3.44
N LEU A 268 20.85 12.29 4.46
CA LEU A 268 19.43 11.97 4.29
C LEU A 268 18.64 13.11 3.63
N GLY A 269 18.92 14.36 4.01
CA GLY A 269 18.30 15.54 3.41
C GLY A 269 18.69 15.70 1.93
N ASN A 270 19.96 15.58 1.60
CA ASN A 270 20.49 15.66 0.25
C ASN A 270 19.94 14.54 -0.67
N ALA A 271 19.74 13.33 -0.12
CA ALA A 271 19.10 12.22 -0.81
C ALA A 271 17.58 12.36 -0.89
N GLN A 272 16.99 13.41 -0.29
CA GLN A 272 15.55 13.64 -0.21
C GLN A 272 14.79 12.46 0.40
N LEU A 273 15.38 11.76 1.33
CA LEU A 273 14.79 10.67 2.10
C LEU A 273 14.03 11.21 3.31
N LEU A 274 14.52 12.30 3.92
CA LEU A 274 13.84 13.03 5.00
C LEU A 274 13.54 14.47 4.59
N THR A 275 12.56 15.07 5.26
CA THR A 275 12.25 16.52 5.09
C THR A 275 13.26 17.37 5.86
N ALA A 276 13.35 18.66 5.52
CA ALA A 276 14.25 19.58 6.24
C ALA A 276 13.93 19.71 7.75
N SER A 277 12.64 19.58 8.12
CA SER A 277 12.22 19.56 9.53
C SER A 277 12.67 18.29 10.25
N ASP A 278 12.58 17.13 9.57
CA ASP A 278 13.01 15.85 10.11
C ASP A 278 14.53 15.79 10.30
N CYS A 279 15.27 16.33 9.33
CA CYS A 279 16.73 16.44 9.44
C CYS A 279 17.17 17.28 10.66
N ARG A 280 16.44 18.38 10.94
CA ARG A 280 16.72 19.17 12.15
C ARG A 280 16.42 18.42 13.43
N LEU A 281 15.29 17.71 13.50
CA LEU A 281 14.93 16.85 14.65
C LEU A 281 15.96 15.74 14.84
N LEU A 282 16.39 15.08 13.77
CA LEU A 282 17.39 14.04 13.82
C LEU A 282 18.75 14.58 14.31
N THR A 283 19.14 15.79 13.88
CA THR A 283 20.37 16.44 14.36
C THR A 283 20.31 16.69 15.87
N LEU A 284 19.15 17.09 16.40
CA LEU A 284 18.96 17.26 17.85
C LEU A 284 19.04 15.91 18.58
N GLY A 285 18.40 14.86 18.04
CA GLY A 285 18.47 13.49 18.58
C GLY A 285 19.90 12.95 18.61
N LEU A 286 20.69 13.18 17.58
CA LEU A 286 22.10 12.81 17.52
C LEU A 286 22.93 13.52 18.61
N ARG A 287 22.65 14.79 18.87
CA ARG A 287 23.36 15.58 19.90
C ARG A 287 22.94 15.18 21.34
N SER A 288 21.69 14.77 21.53
CA SER A 288 21.18 14.34 22.84
C SER A 288 21.42 12.87 23.15
N GLY A 289 21.92 12.07 22.19
CA GLY A 289 22.11 10.62 22.36
C GLY A 289 20.82 9.80 22.31
N SER A 290 19.68 10.41 21.90
CA SER A 290 18.36 9.75 21.82
C SER A 290 17.91 9.57 20.37
N VAL A 291 18.78 9.04 19.52
CA VAL A 291 18.55 8.92 18.06
C VAL A 291 17.42 7.96 17.74
N ASP A 292 17.36 6.83 18.44
CA ASP A 292 16.34 5.79 18.35
C ASP A 292 14.93 6.34 18.60
N GLY A 293 14.74 7.04 19.72
CA GLY A 293 13.44 7.67 20.05
C GLY A 293 13.01 8.74 19.04
N VAL A 294 13.94 9.61 18.63
CA VAL A 294 13.66 10.68 17.64
C VAL A 294 13.39 10.08 16.26
N MET A 295 14.15 9.07 15.84
CA MET A 295 13.92 8.43 14.54
C MET A 295 12.59 7.69 14.50
N GLY A 296 12.18 7.07 15.63
CA GLY A 296 10.86 6.46 15.79
C GLY A 296 9.72 7.48 15.61
N GLN A 297 9.85 8.68 16.18
CA GLN A 297 8.87 9.75 16.00
C GLN A 297 8.83 10.25 14.55
N ILE A 298 9.98 10.42 13.91
CA ILE A 298 10.07 10.82 12.50
C ILE A 298 9.39 9.78 11.62
N ALA A 299 9.68 8.49 11.83
CA ALA A 299 9.10 7.40 11.06
C ALA A 299 7.58 7.36 11.15
N ARG A 300 7.01 7.47 12.36
CA ARG A 300 5.55 7.54 12.58
C ARG A 300 4.93 8.73 11.87
N ARG A 301 5.50 9.93 12.04
CA ARG A 301 4.98 11.13 11.38
C ARG A 301 5.01 11.01 9.85
N MET A 302 6.10 10.49 9.28
CA MET A 302 6.20 10.30 7.83
C MET A 302 5.19 9.26 7.31
N GLU A 303 4.88 8.25 8.10
CA GLU A 303 3.85 7.28 7.79
C GLU A 303 2.45 7.92 7.80
N ASP A 304 2.14 8.70 8.82
CA ASP A 304 0.87 9.42 8.93
C ASP A 304 0.71 10.43 7.77
N ASP A 305 1.76 11.18 7.44
CA ASP A 305 1.80 12.10 6.30
C ASP A 305 1.59 11.39 4.95
N ALA A 306 2.14 10.19 4.79
CA ALA A 306 1.97 9.38 3.59
C ALA A 306 0.56 8.81 3.49
N ARG A 307 0.00 8.37 4.63
CA ARG A 307 -1.38 7.87 4.75
C ARG A 307 -2.38 8.96 4.44
N GLN A 308 -2.25 10.12 5.06
CA GLN A 308 -3.12 11.27 4.82
C GLN A 308 -3.07 11.72 3.35
N ALA A 309 -1.89 11.78 2.74
CA ALA A 309 -1.77 12.12 1.33
C ALA A 309 -2.49 11.12 0.40
N LEU A 310 -2.56 9.84 0.76
CA LEU A 310 -3.32 8.84 0.04
C LEU A 310 -4.83 9.06 0.22
N GLU A 311 -5.29 9.29 1.45
CA GLU A 311 -6.69 9.57 1.77
C GLU A 311 -7.19 10.82 1.03
N ASP A 312 -6.41 11.89 1.03
CA ASP A 312 -6.72 13.12 0.31
C ASP A 312 -6.85 12.91 -1.20
N ALA A 313 -6.02 12.02 -1.76
CA ALA A 313 -6.11 11.69 -3.18
C ALA A 313 -7.36 10.88 -3.51
N VAL A 314 -7.71 9.92 -2.65
CA VAL A 314 -8.93 9.10 -2.80
C VAL A 314 -10.18 9.96 -2.59
N ALA A 315 -10.20 10.85 -1.61
CA ALA A 315 -11.32 11.74 -1.35
C ALA A 315 -11.66 12.67 -2.52
N LYS A 316 -10.69 13.01 -3.38
CA LYS A 316 -10.93 13.83 -4.58
C LYS A 316 -11.62 13.06 -5.71
N VAL A 317 -11.65 11.74 -5.66
CA VAL A 317 -12.28 10.92 -6.70
C VAL A 317 -13.80 11.10 -6.70
N GLU A 318 -14.43 11.15 -5.52
CA GLU A 318 -15.88 11.30 -5.39
C GLU A 318 -16.43 12.60 -6.02
N PRO A 319 -15.92 13.81 -5.66
CA PRO A 319 -16.37 15.04 -6.32
C PRO A 319 -16.13 15.05 -7.83
N ALA A 320 -15.00 14.51 -8.28
CA ALA A 320 -14.71 14.42 -9.71
C ALA A 320 -15.72 13.53 -10.44
N LEU A 321 -16.09 12.39 -9.86
CA LEU A 321 -17.10 11.50 -10.41
C LEU A 321 -18.48 12.15 -10.46
N VAL A 322 -18.89 12.83 -9.39
CA VAL A 322 -20.17 13.56 -9.35
C VAL A 322 -20.23 14.65 -10.43
N LEU A 323 -19.15 15.42 -10.62
CA LEU A 323 -19.08 16.44 -11.68
C LEU A 323 -19.17 15.84 -13.07
N VAL A 324 -18.46 14.74 -13.34
CA VAL A 324 -18.48 14.05 -14.64
C VAL A 324 -19.87 13.52 -14.95
N THR A 325 -20.54 12.87 -14.00
CA THR A 325 -21.90 12.33 -14.23
C THR A 325 -22.95 13.42 -14.35
N SER A 326 -22.92 14.44 -13.50
CA SER A 326 -23.84 15.57 -13.60
C SER A 326 -23.68 16.30 -14.94
N GLY A 327 -22.44 16.49 -15.40
CA GLY A 327 -22.15 17.04 -16.70
C GLY A 327 -22.70 16.17 -17.84
N LEU A 328 -22.50 14.85 -17.78
CA LEU A 328 -23.01 13.92 -18.78
C LEU A 328 -24.54 13.92 -18.84
N VAL A 329 -25.20 13.81 -17.68
CA VAL A 329 -26.69 13.87 -17.60
C VAL A 329 -27.20 15.21 -18.11
N GLY A 330 -26.55 16.31 -17.75
CA GLY A 330 -26.90 17.65 -18.25
C GLY A 330 -26.80 17.75 -19.77
N VAL A 331 -25.74 17.22 -20.36
CA VAL A 331 -25.57 17.17 -21.83
C VAL A 331 -26.64 16.32 -22.49
N ILE A 332 -26.98 15.15 -21.92
CA ILE A 332 -28.05 14.29 -22.44
C ILE A 332 -29.41 15.04 -22.40
N LEU A 333 -29.75 15.65 -21.27
CA LEU A 333 -31.01 16.41 -21.12
C LEU A 333 -31.09 17.59 -22.11
N LEU A 334 -30.02 18.38 -22.22
CA LEU A 334 -29.99 19.48 -23.21
C LEU A 334 -30.09 18.98 -24.63
N SER A 335 -29.44 17.87 -24.95
CA SER A 335 -29.49 17.25 -26.29
C SER A 335 -30.86 16.75 -26.65
N VAL A 336 -31.71 16.41 -25.70
CA VAL A 336 -33.10 16.00 -25.90
C VAL A 336 -34.02 17.22 -25.93
N MET A 337 -33.84 18.20 -25.04
CA MET A 337 -34.73 19.35 -24.91
C MET A 337 -34.61 20.38 -26.03
N LEU A 338 -33.37 20.66 -26.50
CA LEU A 338 -33.15 21.67 -27.55
C LEU A 338 -33.92 21.38 -28.84
N PRO A 339 -33.88 20.17 -29.39
CA PRO A 339 -34.67 19.86 -30.58
C PRO A 339 -36.19 19.85 -30.35
N LEU A 340 -36.67 19.40 -29.16
CA LEU A 340 -38.09 19.46 -28.79
C LEU A 340 -38.62 20.90 -28.82
N MET A 341 -37.84 21.84 -28.26
CA MET A 341 -38.20 23.27 -28.34
C MET A 341 -38.27 23.77 -29.79
N ASN A 342 -37.31 23.37 -30.64
CA ASN A 342 -37.33 23.77 -32.06
C ASN A 342 -38.56 23.23 -32.82
N ILE A 343 -39.01 22.01 -32.50
CA ILE A 343 -40.22 21.45 -33.10
C ILE A 343 -41.46 22.19 -32.61
N MET A 344 -41.56 22.49 -31.34
CA MET A 344 -42.69 23.26 -30.77
C MET A 344 -42.78 24.66 -31.34
N THR A 345 -41.65 25.33 -31.59
CA THR A 345 -41.64 26.67 -32.22
C THR A 345 -41.90 26.63 -33.71
N ALA A 346 -41.76 25.49 -34.39
CA ALA A 346 -42.06 25.34 -35.81
C ALA A 346 -43.55 24.98 -36.09
N ILE A 347 -44.28 24.52 -35.09
CA ILE A 347 -45.70 24.12 -35.17
C ILE A 347 -46.63 25.22 -34.64
N GLY A 348 -46.16 26.19 -33.87
CA GLY A 348 -46.91 27.35 -33.38
C GLY A 348 -46.63 28.57 -34.22
#